data_bcc4549ddeafab16607d674c85677cd4
#
_entry.id   bcc4549ddeafab16607d674c85677cd4
#
_cell.length_a   1.000
_cell.length_b   1.000
_cell.length_c   1.000
_cell.angle_alpha   90.00
_cell.angle_beta   90.00
_cell.angle_gamma   90.00
#
_symmetry.space_group_name_H-M   'P 1'
#
loop_
_entity.id
_entity.type
_entity.pdbx_description
1 polymer ?
#
loop_
_entity_poly.entity_id
_entity_poly.type
_entity_poly.pdbx_seq_one_letter_code
_entity_poly.pdbx_strand_id
1 'polypeptide(L)'
;MMKLRPTTMSSARAIAGFLAAACILAPAADAQAAKSAKKPTAKKAAVKPAPKPELPMRFVVASTGNEARYRVRERLMGANLPNDAIGTTTQVSGAILVYADGRIVKDSSKIVVNITTLKSDKDRRDGYVQRRTMETDKYPTVEFVPTSVRGFKGPLPTSGPVSFELLGDLTVHGSTHPAVWQVTAHADGQDVAGSATTAFTFKDINLDQPKVPVVLSVADTIKLEYDFRFTRPAGAAKP
;
A
#
# COMPACT_ATOMS: atom_id res chain seq x y z
N MET A 1 51.40 2.40 31.55
CA MET A 1 51.39 1.12 32.27
C MET A 1 50.11 0.38 31.92
N MET A 2 50.25 -0.60 31.27
CA MET A 2 49.94 -2.05 31.14
C MET A 2 48.76 -2.25 30.21
N LYS A 3 48.95 -2.58 28.94
CA LYS A 3 49.21 -3.88 28.28
C LYS A 3 48.32 -5.01 28.80
N LEU A 4 47.42 -5.52 27.99
CA LEU A 4 47.49 -6.87 27.46
C LEU A 4 46.30 -7.23 26.56
N ARG A 5 46.61 -7.60 25.33
CA ARG A 5 45.90 -8.49 24.38
C ARG A 5 46.30 -9.93 24.72
N PRO A 6 45.93 -10.98 23.95
CA PRO A 6 44.79 -11.39 23.17
C PRO A 6 44.40 -12.86 23.50
N THR A 7 43.46 -13.50 22.79
CA THR A 7 43.70 -14.89 22.30
C THR A 7 42.59 -15.34 21.33
N THR A 8 43.00 -15.69 20.17
CA THR A 8 42.44 -16.51 19.08
C THR A 8 42.34 -18.00 19.45
N MET A 9 41.41 -18.73 18.78
CA MET A 9 41.57 -20.08 18.21
C MET A 9 40.22 -20.60 17.71
N SER A 10 39.92 -20.70 16.43
CA SER A 10 40.37 -21.65 15.40
C SER A 10 40.27 -23.13 15.82
N SER A 11 39.38 -23.85 15.16
CA SER A 11 39.62 -25.21 14.69
C SER A 11 38.51 -25.71 13.77
N ALA A 12 38.90 -25.90 12.53
CA ALA A 12 38.29 -26.74 11.53
C ALA A 12 38.67 -28.24 11.83
N ARG A 13 37.83 -29.18 11.44
CA ARG A 13 38.29 -30.51 10.98
C ARG A 13 37.18 -31.24 10.22
N ALA A 14 37.49 -31.53 8.99
CA ALA A 14 36.92 -32.50 8.08
C ALA A 14 37.47 -33.93 8.39
N ILE A 15 36.78 -34.99 7.98
CA ILE A 15 37.23 -36.31 7.57
C ILE A 15 35.96 -37.04 7.09
N ALA A 16 35.68 -37.33 5.81
CA ALA A 16 36.30 -38.26 4.87
C ALA A 16 36.02 -39.77 5.19
N GLY A 17 35.24 -40.39 4.29
CA GLY A 17 35.56 -41.63 3.66
C GLY A 17 34.91 -42.91 4.21
N PHE A 18 34.18 -43.67 3.40
CA PHE A 18 34.69 -44.96 2.91
C PHE A 18 33.68 -45.66 1.99
N LEU A 19 34.16 -46.09 0.85
CA LEU A 19 33.62 -47.06 -0.10
C LEU A 19 33.47 -48.47 0.51
N ALA A 20 32.49 -49.25 0.04
CA ALA A 20 32.71 -50.66 -0.27
C ALA A 20 31.63 -51.17 -1.23
N ALA A 21 32.10 -51.65 -2.36
CA ALA A 21 31.40 -52.42 -3.36
C ALA A 21 31.42 -53.90 -3.04
N ALA A 22 30.38 -54.64 -3.37
CA ALA A 22 30.48 -56.09 -3.66
C ALA A 22 29.35 -56.53 -4.61
N CYS A 23 29.77 -57.00 -5.76
CA CYS A 23 29.03 -57.79 -6.73
C CYS A 23 28.67 -59.16 -6.11
N ILE A 24 27.67 -59.88 -6.66
CA ILE A 24 27.77 -61.25 -7.18
C ILE A 24 26.38 -61.76 -7.60
N LEU A 25 26.33 -62.21 -8.88
CA LEU A 25 25.66 -63.30 -9.62
C LEU A 25 24.15 -63.59 -9.49
N ALA A 26 23.58 -63.60 -10.67
CA ALA A 26 22.40 -64.38 -11.07
C ALA A 26 22.70 -65.89 -11.19
N PRO A 27 21.68 -66.76 -11.19
CA PRO A 27 21.33 -67.39 -12.44
C PRO A 27 19.81 -67.54 -12.73
N ALA A 28 19.59 -67.96 -13.93
CA ALA A 28 18.41 -67.99 -14.74
C ALA A 28 17.40 -69.11 -14.52
N ALA A 29 16.26 -68.96 -15.20
CA ALA A 29 15.26 -69.92 -15.69
C ALA A 29 14.18 -70.36 -14.66
N ASP A 30 12.91 -70.19 -14.95
CA ASP A 30 12.13 -70.94 -15.90
C ASP A 30 10.71 -70.36 -16.12
N ALA A 31 10.16 -70.81 -17.18
CA ALA A 31 9.03 -70.42 -18.00
C ALA A 31 7.62 -70.47 -17.36
N GLN A 32 6.74 -69.75 -18.03
CA GLN A 32 5.30 -69.98 -18.31
C GLN A 32 4.25 -69.71 -17.25
N ALA A 33 3.47 -68.66 -17.51
CA ALA A 33 2.03 -68.79 -17.75
C ALA A 33 1.40 -67.44 -18.14
N ALA A 34 0.91 -67.34 -19.30
CA ALA A 34 0.07 -66.23 -19.80
C ALA A 34 -1.21 -66.13 -18.98
N LYS A 35 -1.44 -65.00 -18.34
CA LYS A 35 -2.78 -64.55 -17.93
C LYS A 35 -2.95 -63.08 -18.31
N SER A 36 -3.86 -62.93 -19.26
CA SER A 36 -4.48 -61.73 -19.74
C SER A 36 -4.66 -60.70 -18.61
N ALA A 37 -3.82 -59.67 -18.59
CA ALA A 37 -4.03 -58.53 -17.73
C ALA A 37 -4.82 -57.46 -18.53
N LYS A 38 -6.07 -57.24 -18.15
CA LYS A 38 -6.92 -56.15 -18.55
C LYS A 38 -6.15 -54.81 -18.40
N LYS A 39 -5.97 -54.11 -19.54
CA LYS A 39 -5.46 -52.76 -19.64
C LYS A 39 -6.29 -51.82 -18.72
N PRO A 40 -5.68 -51.13 -17.75
CA PRO A 40 -6.42 -50.12 -17.00
C PRO A 40 -6.76 -48.98 -17.94
N THR A 41 -8.05 -48.77 -18.18
CA THR A 41 -8.55 -47.58 -18.87
C THR A 41 -8.20 -46.38 -18.01
N ALA A 42 -7.21 -45.59 -18.41
CA ALA A 42 -6.87 -44.33 -17.80
C ALA A 42 -8.11 -43.40 -17.87
N LYS A 43 -8.76 -43.22 -16.74
CA LYS A 43 -9.85 -42.26 -16.55
C LYS A 43 -9.24 -40.89 -16.84
N LYS A 44 -9.55 -40.33 -18.02
CA LYS A 44 -9.16 -39.00 -18.45
C LYS A 44 -9.63 -38.03 -17.35
N ALA A 45 -8.71 -37.56 -16.51
CA ALA A 45 -9.00 -36.54 -15.53
C ALA A 45 -9.56 -35.34 -16.28
N ALA A 46 -10.76 -34.96 -15.95
CA ALA A 46 -11.40 -33.77 -16.50
C ALA A 46 -10.51 -32.57 -16.11
N VAL A 47 -9.82 -32.01 -17.09
CA VAL A 47 -9.07 -30.75 -16.91
C VAL A 47 -10.11 -29.71 -16.59
N LYS A 48 -10.09 -29.25 -15.33
CA LYS A 48 -10.90 -28.11 -14.87
C LYS A 48 -10.57 -26.94 -15.83
N PRO A 49 -11.58 -26.29 -16.45
CA PRO A 49 -11.33 -25.16 -17.34
C PRO A 49 -10.45 -24.14 -16.64
N ALA A 50 -9.40 -23.69 -17.31
CA ALA A 50 -8.59 -22.60 -16.79
C ALA A 50 -9.49 -21.38 -16.48
N PRO A 51 -9.35 -20.73 -15.34
CA PRO A 51 -10.16 -19.57 -15.02
C PRO A 51 -9.98 -18.52 -16.12
N LYS A 52 -11.11 -18.00 -16.60
CA LYS A 52 -11.13 -16.91 -17.59
C LYS A 52 -10.28 -15.76 -17.04
N PRO A 53 -9.39 -15.15 -17.84
CA PRO A 53 -8.58 -14.05 -17.37
C PRO A 53 -9.49 -12.93 -16.86
N GLU A 54 -9.40 -12.66 -15.59
CA GLU A 54 -10.17 -11.63 -14.92
C GLU A 54 -9.53 -10.29 -15.25
N LEU A 55 -10.28 -9.32 -15.78
CA LEU A 55 -9.77 -7.99 -16.06
C LEU A 55 -9.92 -7.10 -14.83
N PRO A 56 -8.93 -6.26 -14.53
CA PRO A 56 -9.04 -5.33 -13.41
C PRO A 56 -10.07 -4.23 -13.73
N MET A 57 -10.81 -3.83 -12.72
CA MET A 57 -11.71 -2.69 -12.78
C MET A 57 -10.93 -1.41 -12.55
N ARG A 58 -11.20 -0.39 -13.36
CA ARG A 58 -10.60 0.93 -13.22
C ARG A 58 -11.57 1.87 -12.50
N PHE A 59 -11.11 2.46 -11.40
CA PHE A 59 -11.78 3.51 -10.67
C PHE A 59 -11.00 4.81 -10.86
N VAL A 60 -11.63 5.85 -11.35
CA VAL A 60 -11.03 7.16 -11.63
C VAL A 60 -11.54 8.17 -10.61
N VAL A 61 -10.68 9.01 -10.08
CA VAL A 61 -11.08 10.12 -9.21
C VAL A 61 -12.13 10.97 -9.94
N ALA A 62 -13.32 11.14 -9.35
CA ALA A 62 -14.39 11.94 -9.93
C ALA A 62 -13.99 13.42 -9.96
N SER A 63 -14.61 14.19 -10.87
CA SER A 63 -14.36 15.64 -10.98
C SER A 63 -14.84 16.44 -9.76
N THR A 64 -15.75 15.86 -8.97
CA THR A 64 -16.33 16.48 -7.76
C THR A 64 -16.45 15.44 -6.63
N GLY A 65 -16.63 15.92 -5.40
CA GLY A 65 -16.78 15.04 -4.23
C GLY A 65 -15.45 14.51 -3.70
N ASN A 66 -14.35 15.19 -3.99
CA ASN A 66 -13.01 14.89 -3.49
C ASN A 66 -12.48 16.07 -2.68
N GLU A 67 -12.01 15.78 -1.47
CA GLU A 67 -11.32 16.76 -0.63
C GLU A 67 -10.21 16.08 0.16
N ALA A 68 -8.99 16.51 -0.07
CA ALA A 68 -7.82 16.10 0.71
C ALA A 68 -7.46 17.19 1.72
N ARG A 69 -7.10 16.80 2.95
CA ARG A 69 -6.73 17.74 4.00
C ARG A 69 -5.65 17.18 4.92
N TYR A 70 -4.84 18.09 5.43
CA TYR A 70 -4.01 17.81 6.59
C TYR A 70 -4.65 18.40 7.83
N ARG A 71 -4.34 17.80 8.98
CA ARG A 71 -4.71 18.29 10.30
C ARG A 71 -3.53 18.16 11.26
N VAL A 72 -3.17 19.25 11.91
CA VAL A 72 -2.11 19.28 12.91
C VAL A 72 -2.60 20.06 14.12
N ARG A 73 -2.45 19.49 15.31
CA ARG A 73 -2.79 20.17 16.55
C ARG A 73 -1.75 21.23 16.88
N GLU A 74 -2.19 22.47 17.14
CA GLU A 74 -1.32 23.58 17.49
C GLU A 74 -1.83 24.35 18.70
N ARG A 75 -0.93 25.07 19.36
CA ARG A 75 -1.27 26.04 20.39
C ARG A 75 -0.71 27.39 19.99
N LEU A 76 -1.60 28.37 19.84
CA LEU A 76 -1.23 29.74 19.47
C LEU A 76 -0.99 30.58 20.69
N MET A 77 -0.09 31.56 20.57
CA MET A 77 0.09 32.60 21.58
C MET A 77 -1.20 33.42 21.71
N GLY A 78 -1.65 33.62 22.95
CA GLY A 78 -2.90 34.33 23.24
C GLY A 78 -4.18 33.49 23.09
N ALA A 79 -4.09 32.24 22.69
CA ALA A 79 -5.23 31.31 22.70
C ALA A 79 -5.26 30.50 24.00
N ASN A 80 -6.43 30.39 24.62
CA ASN A 80 -6.60 29.65 25.87
C ASN A 80 -6.56 28.14 25.67
N LEU A 81 -6.96 27.66 24.48
CA LEU A 81 -7.05 26.23 24.14
C LEU A 81 -6.26 25.92 22.86
N PRO A 82 -5.71 24.70 22.75
CA PRO A 82 -5.17 24.21 21.50
C PRO A 82 -6.26 24.16 20.44
N ASN A 83 -5.90 24.42 19.18
CA ASN A 83 -6.76 24.30 18.01
C ASN A 83 -6.13 23.38 16.95
N ASP A 84 -6.89 23.05 15.93
CA ASP A 84 -6.39 22.29 14.79
C ASP A 84 -6.09 23.24 13.62
N ALA A 85 -4.85 23.19 13.14
CA ALA A 85 -4.47 23.75 11.86
C ALA A 85 -4.93 22.79 10.77
N ILE A 86 -5.90 23.20 9.94
CA ILE A 86 -6.44 22.38 8.88
C ILE A 86 -6.23 23.11 7.56
N GLY A 87 -5.62 22.44 6.58
CA GLY A 87 -5.57 22.95 5.21
C GLY A 87 -6.17 21.92 4.26
N THR A 88 -6.97 22.39 3.31
CA THR A 88 -7.75 21.56 2.38
C THR A 88 -7.45 21.88 0.93
N THR A 89 -7.64 20.89 0.05
CA THR A 89 -7.66 21.04 -1.40
C THR A 89 -8.62 20.04 -2.04
N THR A 90 -9.29 20.47 -3.10
CA THR A 90 -10.13 19.60 -3.94
C THR A 90 -9.41 19.16 -5.23
N GLN A 91 -8.16 19.59 -5.41
CA GLN A 91 -7.37 19.26 -6.60
C GLN A 91 -6.70 17.89 -6.45
N VAL A 92 -7.53 16.87 -6.62
CA VAL A 92 -7.13 15.46 -6.55
C VAL A 92 -7.41 14.80 -7.90
N SER A 93 -6.49 13.97 -8.36
CA SER A 93 -6.60 13.25 -9.63
C SER A 93 -5.99 11.86 -9.53
N GLY A 94 -6.25 11.04 -10.55
CA GLY A 94 -5.65 9.71 -10.63
C GLY A 94 -6.68 8.61 -10.82
N ALA A 95 -6.20 7.37 -10.65
CA ALA A 95 -7.03 6.18 -10.79
C ALA A 95 -6.44 5.02 -9.97
N ILE A 96 -7.30 4.06 -9.65
CA ILE A 96 -6.92 2.78 -9.05
C ILE A 96 -7.44 1.66 -9.94
N LEU A 97 -6.58 0.71 -10.29
CA LEU A 97 -6.95 -0.52 -10.97
C LEU A 97 -6.91 -1.67 -9.96
N VAL A 98 -8.04 -2.35 -9.82
CA VAL A 98 -8.20 -3.42 -8.83
C VAL A 98 -8.99 -4.59 -9.43
N TYR A 99 -8.52 -5.82 -9.17
CA TYR A 99 -9.25 -7.04 -9.50
C TYR A 99 -10.42 -7.26 -8.53
N ALA A 100 -11.39 -8.09 -8.91
CA ALA A 100 -12.54 -8.39 -8.07
C ALA A 100 -12.16 -9.05 -6.73
N ASP A 101 -11.00 -9.70 -6.65
CA ASP A 101 -10.44 -10.29 -5.44
C ASP A 101 -9.70 -9.29 -4.53
N GLY A 102 -9.66 -8.00 -4.90
CA GLY A 102 -9.00 -6.94 -4.15
C GLY A 102 -7.51 -6.73 -4.46
N ARG A 103 -6.92 -7.50 -5.39
CA ARG A 103 -5.54 -7.26 -5.83
C ARG A 103 -5.44 -5.97 -6.63
N ILE A 104 -4.45 -5.15 -6.31
CA ILE A 104 -4.21 -3.85 -6.97
C ILE A 104 -3.16 -4.01 -8.08
N VAL A 105 -3.38 -3.35 -9.21
CA VAL A 105 -2.38 -3.21 -10.28
C VAL A 105 -1.54 -1.98 -9.97
N LYS A 106 -0.45 -2.16 -9.22
CA LYS A 106 0.40 -1.09 -8.68
C LYS A 106 0.85 -0.09 -9.77
N ASP A 107 1.40 -0.58 -10.86
CA ASP A 107 2.00 0.27 -11.91
C ASP A 107 0.98 1.13 -12.68
N SER A 108 -0.31 0.86 -12.49
CA SER A 108 -1.41 1.58 -13.13
C SER A 108 -2.34 2.27 -12.12
N SER A 109 -1.94 2.30 -10.85
CA SER A 109 -2.71 2.86 -9.74
C SER A 109 -1.93 3.97 -9.08
N LYS A 110 -2.47 5.19 -9.13
CA LYS A 110 -1.88 6.36 -8.48
C LYS A 110 -2.94 7.41 -8.20
N ILE A 111 -2.88 8.00 -7.01
CA ILE A 111 -3.62 9.19 -6.62
C ILE A 111 -2.63 10.32 -6.45
N VAL A 112 -2.95 11.48 -7.02
CA VAL A 112 -2.13 12.69 -6.98
C VAL A 112 -2.93 13.83 -6.40
N VAL A 113 -2.40 14.47 -5.37
CA VAL A 113 -2.98 15.65 -4.73
C VAL A 113 -2.11 16.86 -5.07
N ASN A 114 -2.68 17.88 -5.70
CA ASN A 114 -2.02 19.15 -5.93
C ASN A 114 -2.05 19.98 -4.64
N ILE A 115 -0.88 20.15 -4.01
CA ILE A 115 -0.76 20.85 -2.74
C ILE A 115 -0.44 22.33 -2.88
N THR A 116 -0.23 22.84 -4.10
CA THR A 116 -0.09 24.30 -4.34
C THR A 116 -1.39 25.05 -4.07
N THR A 117 -2.51 24.35 -4.07
CA THR A 117 -3.86 24.90 -3.85
C THR A 117 -4.37 24.68 -2.42
N LEU A 118 -3.54 24.14 -1.52
CA LEU A 118 -3.92 23.99 -0.11
C LEU A 118 -4.26 25.34 0.52
N LYS A 119 -5.42 25.38 1.18
CA LYS A 119 -5.96 26.54 1.87
C LYS A 119 -6.41 26.20 3.27
N SER A 120 -6.07 27.07 4.22
CA SER A 120 -6.54 27.03 5.61
C SER A 120 -7.29 28.32 5.97
N ASP A 121 -7.67 28.48 7.23
CA ASP A 121 -8.30 29.69 7.77
C ASP A 121 -7.31 30.88 7.93
N LYS A 122 -6.02 30.69 7.64
CA LYS A 122 -4.96 31.70 7.81
C LYS A 122 -4.01 31.73 6.62
N ASP A 123 -4.06 32.80 5.82
CA ASP A 123 -3.16 33.01 4.67
C ASP A 123 -1.68 32.97 5.06
N ARG A 124 -1.32 33.43 6.27
CA ARG A 124 0.06 33.33 6.77
C ARG A 124 0.51 31.89 6.95
N ARG A 125 -0.37 31.01 7.43
CA ARG A 125 -0.12 29.59 7.55
C ARG A 125 0.05 28.97 6.16
N ASP A 126 -0.84 29.29 5.22
CA ASP A 126 -0.79 28.80 3.86
C ASP A 126 0.55 29.13 3.20
N GLY A 127 0.95 30.41 3.30
CA GLY A 127 2.22 30.85 2.75
C GLY A 127 3.45 30.20 3.44
N TYR A 128 3.37 29.91 4.72
CA TYR A 128 4.44 29.20 5.44
C TYR A 128 4.51 27.72 5.01
N VAL A 129 3.37 27.04 4.99
CA VAL A 129 3.27 25.64 4.57
C VAL A 129 3.77 25.47 3.13
N GLN A 130 3.32 26.32 2.22
CA GLN A 130 3.72 26.24 0.81
C GLN A 130 5.21 26.49 0.61
N ARG A 131 5.76 27.58 1.19
CA ARG A 131 7.13 28.00 0.89
C ARG A 131 8.20 27.39 1.78
N ARG A 132 7.87 27.03 3.03
CA ARG A 132 8.86 26.60 4.03
C ARG A 132 8.75 25.13 4.42
N THR A 133 7.54 24.62 4.54
CA THR A 133 7.34 23.22 4.96
C THR A 133 7.34 22.28 3.76
N MET A 134 6.56 22.62 2.73
CA MET A 134 6.34 21.73 1.59
C MET A 134 7.14 22.12 0.34
N GLU A 135 7.71 23.33 0.30
CA GLU A 135 8.46 23.85 -0.86
C GLU A 135 7.72 23.57 -2.18
N THR A 136 6.44 24.02 -2.27
CA THR A 136 5.53 23.62 -3.34
C THR A 136 5.98 24.03 -4.75
N ASP A 137 6.87 25.01 -4.87
CA ASP A 137 7.51 25.36 -6.15
C ASP A 137 8.40 24.20 -6.66
N LYS A 138 8.90 23.37 -5.77
CA LYS A 138 9.79 22.24 -6.03
C LYS A 138 9.05 20.89 -5.97
N TYR A 139 8.11 20.79 -5.05
CA TYR A 139 7.30 19.60 -4.79
C TYR A 139 5.81 19.93 -4.81
N PRO A 140 5.23 20.17 -6.00
CA PRO A 140 3.85 20.67 -6.12
C PRO A 140 2.77 19.63 -5.78
N THR A 141 3.16 18.36 -5.67
CA THR A 141 2.22 17.25 -5.47
C THR A 141 2.63 16.33 -4.34
N VAL A 142 1.61 15.72 -3.74
CA VAL A 142 1.74 14.50 -2.92
C VAL A 142 1.14 13.36 -3.73
N GLU A 143 1.85 12.23 -3.79
CA GLU A 143 1.42 11.07 -4.58
C GLU A 143 1.24 9.85 -3.67
N PHE A 144 0.21 9.07 -3.93
CA PHE A 144 -0.01 7.80 -3.25
C PHE A 144 -0.19 6.69 -4.28
N VAL A 145 0.64 5.64 -4.18
CA VAL A 145 0.58 4.44 -5.03
C VAL A 145 0.12 3.29 -4.16
N PRO A 146 -1.16 2.88 -4.26
CA PRO A 146 -1.68 1.75 -3.49
C PRO A 146 -1.03 0.45 -3.95
N THR A 147 -0.72 -0.44 -3.00
CA THR A 147 -0.07 -1.73 -3.27
C THR A 147 -0.92 -2.93 -2.88
N SER A 148 -1.69 -2.81 -1.80
CA SER A 148 -2.52 -3.92 -1.32
C SER A 148 -3.66 -3.45 -0.42
N VAL A 149 -4.67 -4.31 -0.29
CA VAL A 149 -5.81 -4.15 0.63
C VAL A 149 -5.70 -5.19 1.73
N ARG A 150 -5.95 -4.79 2.97
CA ARG A 150 -6.01 -5.66 4.14
C ARG A 150 -7.33 -5.50 4.87
N GLY A 151 -7.87 -6.61 5.39
CA GLY A 151 -9.13 -6.60 6.13
C GLY A 151 -10.39 -6.69 5.27
N PHE A 152 -10.24 -6.70 3.94
CA PHE A 152 -11.36 -6.85 3.02
C PHE A 152 -10.97 -7.74 1.83
N LYS A 153 -11.87 -8.61 1.40
CA LYS A 153 -11.72 -9.47 0.21
C LYS A 153 -13.04 -9.54 -0.51
N GLY A 154 -12.99 -9.30 -1.81
CA GLY A 154 -14.15 -9.41 -2.68
C GLY A 154 -14.69 -8.07 -3.18
N PRO A 155 -15.80 -8.08 -3.91
CA PRO A 155 -16.43 -6.87 -4.41
C PRO A 155 -17.01 -6.05 -3.26
N LEU A 156 -17.09 -4.72 -3.45
CA LEU A 156 -17.79 -3.86 -2.50
C LEU A 156 -19.24 -4.32 -2.35
N PRO A 157 -19.80 -4.33 -1.12
CA PRO A 157 -21.17 -4.68 -0.89
C PRO A 157 -22.09 -3.67 -1.62
N THR A 158 -23.24 -4.14 -2.07
CA THR A 158 -24.23 -3.31 -2.75
C THR A 158 -24.98 -2.35 -1.82
N SER A 159 -24.84 -2.55 -0.50
CA SER A 159 -25.43 -1.71 0.53
C SER A 159 -24.53 -1.62 1.76
N GLY A 160 -24.54 -0.45 2.38
CA GLY A 160 -23.80 -0.17 3.59
C GLY A 160 -22.29 0.09 3.36
N PRO A 161 -21.61 0.67 4.34
CA PRO A 161 -20.18 0.91 4.31
C PRO A 161 -19.38 -0.36 4.60
N VAL A 162 -18.18 -0.41 4.05
CA VAL A 162 -17.14 -1.40 4.38
C VAL A 162 -15.88 -0.67 4.84
N SER A 163 -15.22 -1.20 5.85
CA SER A 163 -13.96 -0.66 6.35
C SER A 163 -12.82 -1.63 6.07
N PHE A 164 -11.69 -1.10 5.64
CA PHE A 164 -10.48 -1.85 5.33
C PHE A 164 -9.25 -0.97 5.43
N GLU A 165 -8.08 -1.58 5.35
CA GLU A 165 -6.81 -0.87 5.27
C GLU A 165 -6.29 -0.91 3.83
N LEU A 166 -5.88 0.25 3.33
CA LEU A 166 -5.23 0.41 2.04
C LEU A 166 -3.75 0.73 2.29
N LEU A 167 -2.89 -0.20 1.91
CA LEU A 167 -1.44 -0.07 2.05
C LEU A 167 -0.86 0.46 0.74
N GLY A 168 0.19 1.28 0.85
CA GLY A 168 0.86 1.81 -0.33
C GLY A 168 2.05 2.68 0.00
N ASP A 169 2.60 3.24 -1.05
CA ASP A 169 3.75 4.13 -1.03
C ASP A 169 3.26 5.58 -1.14
N LEU A 170 3.54 6.41 -0.14
CA LEU A 170 3.22 7.83 -0.09
C LEU A 170 4.48 8.64 -0.37
N THR A 171 4.47 9.42 -1.44
CA THR A 171 5.56 10.34 -1.79
C THR A 171 5.18 11.75 -1.35
N VAL A 172 5.96 12.30 -0.42
CA VAL A 172 5.82 13.64 0.14
C VAL A 172 7.17 14.32 0.09
N HIS A 173 7.23 15.58 -0.33
CA HIS A 173 8.44 16.39 -0.34
C HIS A 173 9.65 15.66 -0.97
N GLY A 174 9.40 14.94 -2.08
CA GLY A 174 10.41 14.19 -2.83
C GLY A 174 10.87 12.88 -2.20
N SER A 175 10.33 12.48 -1.05
CA SER A 175 10.66 11.22 -0.36
C SER A 175 9.47 10.29 -0.32
N THR A 176 9.72 8.98 -0.50
CA THR A 176 8.66 7.96 -0.50
C THR A 176 8.70 7.15 0.80
N HIS A 177 7.54 7.00 1.43
CA HIS A 177 7.36 6.35 2.72
C HIS A 177 6.20 5.36 2.65
N PRO A 178 6.27 4.21 3.34
CA PRO A 178 5.13 3.31 3.44
C PRO A 178 4.00 3.99 4.23
N ALA A 179 2.76 3.85 3.76
CA ALA A 179 1.58 4.39 4.42
C ALA A 179 0.47 3.34 4.50
N VAL A 180 -0.26 3.38 5.61
CA VAL A 180 -1.45 2.56 5.83
C VAL A 180 -2.63 3.50 6.06
N TRP A 181 -3.59 3.47 5.16
CA TRP A 181 -4.81 4.24 5.25
C TRP A 181 -5.94 3.40 5.81
N GLN A 182 -6.63 3.93 6.81
CA GLN A 182 -7.91 3.40 7.28
C GLN A 182 -8.99 3.93 6.35
N VAL A 183 -9.63 3.05 5.62
CA VAL A 183 -10.63 3.40 4.59
C VAL A 183 -12.00 2.92 5.01
N THR A 184 -12.99 3.79 4.86
CA THR A 184 -14.41 3.41 4.91
C THR A 184 -15.04 3.82 3.59
N ALA A 185 -15.56 2.85 2.84
CA ALA A 185 -16.11 3.05 1.51
C ALA A 185 -17.50 2.44 1.39
N HIS A 186 -18.31 2.98 0.49
CA HIS A 186 -19.61 2.44 0.12
C HIS A 186 -19.84 2.62 -1.39
N ALA A 187 -20.66 1.74 -1.94
CA ALA A 187 -21.12 1.89 -3.31
C ALA A 187 -22.18 3.00 -3.38
N ASP A 188 -22.07 3.85 -4.41
CA ASP A 188 -23.00 4.93 -4.71
C ASP A 188 -23.37 4.84 -6.20
N GLY A 189 -24.34 3.98 -6.51
CA GLY A 189 -24.65 3.59 -7.88
C GLY A 189 -23.47 2.87 -8.56
N GLN A 190 -22.89 3.48 -9.60
CA GLN A 190 -21.67 2.97 -10.24
C GLN A 190 -20.38 3.56 -9.64
N ASP A 191 -20.52 4.55 -8.78
CA ASP A 191 -19.43 5.22 -8.10
C ASP A 191 -19.09 4.50 -6.79
N VAL A 192 -17.95 4.84 -6.24
CA VAL A 192 -17.51 4.46 -4.89
C VAL A 192 -17.15 5.75 -4.17
N ALA A 193 -17.78 5.96 -3.03
CA ALA A 193 -17.51 7.12 -2.19
C ALA A 193 -17.11 6.68 -0.77
N GLY A 194 -16.43 7.55 -0.05
CA GLY A 194 -15.99 7.24 1.29
C GLY A 194 -14.96 8.20 1.84
N SER A 195 -14.30 7.76 2.90
CA SER A 195 -13.22 8.50 3.54
C SER A 195 -12.01 7.60 3.83
N ALA A 196 -10.84 8.21 3.83
CA ALA A 196 -9.59 7.55 4.18
C ALA A 196 -8.80 8.43 5.14
N THR A 197 -8.15 7.83 6.13
CA THR A 197 -7.31 8.55 7.09
C THR A 197 -6.01 7.81 7.34
N THR A 198 -4.93 8.59 7.51
CA THR A 198 -3.64 8.09 8.00
C THR A 198 -3.00 9.13 8.90
N ALA A 199 -2.01 8.73 9.67
CA ALA A 199 -1.26 9.65 10.53
C ALA A 199 0.21 9.21 10.63
N PHE A 200 1.10 10.19 10.74
CA PHE A 200 2.53 10.01 10.93
C PHE A 200 3.12 11.23 11.63
N THR A 201 4.39 11.13 12.04
CA THR A 201 5.13 12.26 12.60
C THR A 201 5.85 13.04 11.50
N PHE A 202 6.28 14.26 11.78
CA PHE A 202 7.12 15.02 10.86
C PHE A 202 8.39 14.24 10.49
N LYS A 203 8.98 13.55 11.45
CA LYS A 203 10.17 12.73 11.25
C LYS A 203 9.93 11.56 10.30
N ASP A 204 8.76 10.91 10.37
CA ASP A 204 8.44 9.76 9.52
C ASP A 204 8.41 10.11 8.03
N ILE A 205 8.20 11.38 7.70
CA ILE A 205 8.15 11.89 6.31
C ILE A 205 9.28 12.86 5.99
N ASN A 206 10.34 12.86 6.79
CA ASN A 206 11.54 13.69 6.62
C ASN A 206 11.23 15.20 6.54
N LEU A 207 10.24 15.68 7.30
CA LEU A 207 9.93 17.10 7.43
C LEU A 207 10.34 17.64 8.80
N ASP A 208 10.76 18.89 8.84
CA ASP A 208 11.01 19.60 10.08
C ASP A 208 9.70 20.12 10.67
N GLN A 209 9.53 19.94 11.98
CA GLN A 209 8.39 20.49 12.69
C GLN A 209 8.44 22.03 12.64
N PRO A 210 7.36 22.73 12.23
CA PRO A 210 7.34 24.16 12.09
C PRO A 210 7.66 24.91 13.38
N LYS A 211 8.54 25.91 13.28
CA LYS A 211 8.90 26.83 14.39
C LYS A 211 8.53 28.24 14.00
N VAL A 212 7.40 28.72 14.51
CA VAL A 212 6.85 30.06 14.20
C VAL A 212 6.67 30.84 15.51
N PRO A 213 7.13 32.10 15.61
CA PRO A 213 7.11 32.87 16.89
C PRO A 213 5.76 32.98 17.56
N VAL A 214 4.66 32.99 16.77
CA VAL A 214 3.28 33.10 17.30
C VAL A 214 2.66 31.76 17.65
N VAL A 215 3.38 30.63 17.42
CA VAL A 215 2.93 29.27 17.73
C VAL A 215 3.73 28.76 18.92
N LEU A 216 3.06 28.54 20.05
CA LEU A 216 3.68 28.00 21.23
C LEU A 216 4.10 26.55 21.10
N SER A 217 3.28 25.76 20.42
CA SER A 217 3.60 24.36 20.13
C SER A 217 2.82 23.88 18.92
N VAL A 218 3.43 22.94 18.20
CA VAL A 218 2.82 22.14 17.13
C VAL A 218 2.95 20.69 17.58
N ALA A 219 1.88 19.91 17.49
CA ALA A 219 1.98 18.48 17.76
C ALA A 219 2.83 17.80 16.68
N ASP A 220 3.58 16.78 17.05
CA ASP A 220 4.40 16.04 16.10
C ASP A 220 3.56 15.20 15.13
N THR A 221 2.33 14.85 15.51
CA THR A 221 1.42 14.05 14.68
C THR A 221 0.73 14.91 13.63
N ILE A 222 0.89 14.50 12.37
CA ILE A 222 0.17 15.00 11.20
C ILE A 222 -0.87 13.94 10.84
N LYS A 223 -2.14 14.33 10.78
CA LYS A 223 -3.22 13.48 10.26
C LYS A 223 -3.53 13.92 8.84
N LEU A 224 -3.54 12.98 7.91
CA LEU A 224 -4.09 13.17 6.57
C LEU A 224 -5.47 12.55 6.50
N GLU A 225 -6.39 13.26 5.85
CA GLU A 225 -7.76 12.85 5.65
C GLU A 225 -8.11 13.07 4.18
N TYR A 226 -8.83 12.12 3.59
CA TYR A 226 -9.28 12.23 2.20
C TYR A 226 -10.72 11.73 2.11
N ASP A 227 -11.64 12.64 1.81
CA ASP A 227 -12.99 12.29 1.39
C ASP A 227 -12.95 12.10 -0.12
N PHE A 228 -13.38 10.94 -0.59
CA PHE A 228 -13.19 10.56 -1.98
C PHE A 228 -14.49 10.16 -2.66
N ARG A 229 -14.50 10.39 -3.97
CA ARG A 229 -15.43 9.84 -4.93
C ARG A 229 -14.68 9.32 -6.14
N PHE A 230 -14.85 8.05 -6.45
CA PHE A 230 -14.34 7.42 -7.65
C PHE A 230 -15.48 7.01 -8.57
N THR A 231 -15.31 7.25 -9.86
CA THR A 231 -16.25 6.81 -10.89
C THR A 231 -15.68 5.61 -11.64
N ARG A 232 -16.55 4.74 -12.10
CA ARG A 232 -16.20 3.68 -13.05
C ARG A 232 -16.56 4.17 -14.45
N PRO A 233 -15.58 4.44 -15.35
CA PRO A 233 -15.88 4.85 -16.72
C PRO A 233 -16.74 3.82 -17.44
N ALA A 234 -17.76 4.26 -18.15
CA ALA A 234 -18.57 3.41 -19.01
C ALA A 234 -17.67 2.84 -20.12
N GLY A 235 -17.45 1.51 -20.12
CA GLY A 235 -16.55 0.83 -21.06
C GLY A 235 -15.47 -0.04 -20.41
N ALA A 236 -15.22 0.09 -19.10
CA ALA A 236 -14.46 -0.91 -18.36
C ALA A 236 -15.34 -2.15 -18.19
N ALA A 237 -14.89 -3.29 -18.73
CA ALA A 237 -15.62 -4.52 -18.92
C ALA A 237 -16.65 -4.80 -17.81
N LYS A 238 -17.89 -5.02 -18.29
CA LYS A 238 -18.94 -5.62 -17.46
C LYS A 238 -18.47 -7.05 -17.13
N PRO A 239 -18.61 -7.51 -15.88
CA PRO A 239 -18.20 -8.85 -15.46
C PRO A 239 -18.86 -9.94 -16.26
#